data_3c243cba502e69c53e837bfa9f017b28
#
_entry.id   3c243cba502e69c53e837bfa9f017b28
#
_cell.length_a   1.000
_cell.length_b   1.000
_cell.length_c   1.000
_cell.angle_alpha   90.00
_cell.angle_beta   90.00
_cell.angle_gamma   90.00
#
_symmetry.space_group_name_H-M   'P 1'
#
loop_
_entity.id
_entity.type
_entity.pdbx_description
1 polymer ?
#
loop_
_entity_poly.entity_id
_entity_poly.type
_entity_poly.pdbx_seq_one_letter_code
_entity_poly.pdbx_strand_id
1 'polypeptide(L)'
;MTNFQIYPAVDLKDGNCVRLVHGKEKNMTIYEDDPIKQIQFFLNNGFKWVHIVDLNAAFGKSNNKKVILKILKSFKDKIKIQLGGGIRSVEDIRYWIDSGVSRIVLGTFAFNNPDLINNLSDYFSKKLALGLDLSLIHI
;
A
#
# COMPACT_ATOMS: atom_id res chain seq x y z
N MET A 1 -11.19 -20.32 -17.58
CA MET A 1 -11.60 -19.51 -16.41
C MET A 1 -10.70 -18.31 -16.27
N THR A 2 -11.29 -17.14 -16.29
CA THR A 2 -10.58 -15.91 -16.01
C THR A 2 -10.41 -15.77 -14.50
N ASN A 3 -9.15 -15.72 -14.05
CA ASN A 3 -8.85 -15.39 -12.67
C ASN A 3 -8.96 -13.88 -12.49
N PHE A 4 -10.09 -13.43 -11.94
CA PHE A 4 -10.30 -12.04 -11.64
C PHE A 4 -9.99 -11.77 -10.17
N GLN A 5 -9.09 -10.82 -9.91
CA GLN A 5 -8.69 -10.46 -8.56
C GLN A 5 -9.10 -9.01 -8.27
N ILE A 6 -9.88 -8.82 -7.20
CA ILE A 6 -10.25 -7.49 -6.71
C ILE A 6 -9.35 -7.13 -5.54
N TYR A 7 -8.87 -5.90 -5.54
CA TYR A 7 -8.09 -5.31 -4.46
C TYR A 7 -8.89 -4.16 -3.85
N PRO A 8 -9.72 -4.41 -2.83
CA PRO A 8 -10.34 -3.29 -2.12
C PRO A 8 -9.23 -2.42 -1.52
N ALA A 9 -9.42 -1.11 -1.58
CA ALA A 9 -8.39 -0.16 -1.19
C ALA A 9 -8.74 0.53 0.11
N VAL A 10 -7.74 0.72 0.96
CA VAL A 10 -7.82 1.48 2.21
C VAL A 10 -6.75 2.56 2.18
N ASP A 11 -7.15 3.80 2.23
CA ASP A 11 -6.23 4.92 2.42
C ASP A 11 -6.14 5.24 3.91
N LEU A 12 -4.92 5.23 4.45
CA LEU A 12 -4.65 5.52 5.86
C LEU A 12 -4.11 6.93 6.03
N LYS A 13 -4.76 7.71 6.89
CA LYS A 13 -4.31 9.04 7.30
C LYS A 13 -4.49 9.16 8.80
N ASP A 14 -3.39 9.45 9.50
CA ASP A 14 -3.36 9.60 10.97
C ASP A 14 -4.02 8.41 11.70
N GLY A 15 -3.80 7.20 11.18
CA GLY A 15 -4.31 5.95 11.74
C GLY A 15 -5.77 5.64 11.40
N ASN A 16 -6.44 6.49 10.62
CA ASN A 16 -7.84 6.30 10.22
C ASN A 16 -7.96 5.88 8.77
N CYS A 17 -9.05 5.21 8.43
CA CYS A 17 -9.44 4.96 7.05
C CYS A 17 -10.15 6.19 6.50
N VAL A 18 -9.61 6.74 5.42
CA VAL A 18 -10.09 8.00 4.87
C VAL A 18 -10.41 7.89 3.39
N ARG A 19 -11.13 8.89 2.89
CA ARG A 19 -11.40 9.08 1.48
C ARG A 19 -11.03 10.50 1.11
N LEU A 20 -10.18 10.65 0.10
CA LEU A 20 -9.81 11.95 -0.43
C LEU A 20 -10.77 12.37 -1.52
N VAL A 21 -11.13 13.66 -1.54
CA VAL A 21 -11.88 14.25 -2.65
C VAL A 21 -10.88 14.85 -3.62
N HIS A 22 -10.91 14.38 -4.87
CA HIS A 22 -9.97 14.79 -5.93
C HIS A 22 -8.48 14.63 -5.53
N GLY A 23 -8.18 13.62 -4.71
CA GLY A 23 -6.81 13.36 -4.26
C GLY A 23 -6.24 14.42 -3.32
N LYS A 24 -7.06 15.30 -2.78
CA LYS A 24 -6.61 16.43 -1.94
C LYS A 24 -6.81 16.14 -0.46
N GLU A 25 -5.72 16.24 0.30
CA GLU A 25 -5.72 16.01 1.74
C GLU A 25 -6.70 16.91 2.50
N LYS A 26 -6.83 18.17 2.09
CA LYS A 26 -7.72 19.15 2.76
C LYS A 26 -9.21 18.82 2.66
N ASN A 27 -9.59 17.93 1.73
CA ASN A 27 -10.98 17.53 1.51
C ASN A 27 -11.21 16.07 1.92
N MET A 28 -10.58 15.66 3.01
CA MET A 28 -10.59 14.30 3.51
C MET A 28 -11.83 14.01 4.34
N THR A 29 -12.38 12.82 4.18
CA THR A 29 -13.46 12.28 5.02
C THR A 29 -12.97 11.01 5.70
N ILE A 30 -13.13 10.92 7.02
CA ILE A 30 -12.88 9.70 7.79
C ILE A 30 -14.15 8.85 7.73
N TYR A 31 -14.07 7.63 7.21
CA TYR A 31 -15.22 6.72 7.14
C TYR A 31 -15.09 5.53 8.11
N GLU A 32 -13.92 5.25 8.64
CA GLU A 32 -13.70 4.23 9.66
C GLU A 32 -12.46 4.63 10.47
N ASP A 33 -12.62 4.71 11.78
CA ASP A 33 -11.52 5.08 12.69
C ASP A 33 -10.68 3.87 13.14
N ASP A 34 -11.12 2.65 12.85
CA ASP A 34 -10.39 1.44 13.17
C ASP A 34 -10.08 0.63 11.90
N PRO A 35 -8.85 0.73 11.39
CA PRO A 35 -8.45 -0.02 10.19
C PRO A 35 -8.56 -1.53 10.34
N ILE A 36 -8.41 -2.07 11.54
CA ILE A 36 -8.58 -3.51 11.79
C ILE A 36 -10.01 -3.95 11.47
N LYS A 37 -11.00 -3.16 11.87
CA LYS A 37 -12.40 -3.42 11.53
C LYS A 37 -12.63 -3.44 10.03
N GLN A 38 -12.02 -2.49 9.31
CA GLN A 38 -12.19 -2.38 7.87
C GLN A 38 -11.58 -3.60 7.15
N ILE A 39 -10.40 -4.02 7.55
CA ILE A 39 -9.75 -5.21 6.97
C ILE A 39 -10.57 -6.46 7.30
N GLN A 40 -11.06 -6.58 8.53
CA GLN A 40 -11.91 -7.71 8.93
C GLN A 40 -13.19 -7.76 8.10
N PHE A 41 -13.78 -6.62 7.79
CA PHE A 41 -14.95 -6.52 6.91
C PHE A 41 -14.65 -7.10 5.53
N PHE A 42 -13.51 -6.76 4.94
CA PHE A 42 -13.11 -7.31 3.65
C PHE A 42 -12.89 -8.82 3.73
N LEU A 43 -12.21 -9.28 4.76
CA LEU A 43 -11.98 -10.72 4.97
C LEU A 43 -13.30 -11.48 5.08
N ASN A 44 -14.25 -10.95 5.86
CA ASN A 44 -15.57 -11.56 6.06
C ASN A 44 -16.41 -11.61 4.76
N ASN A 45 -16.11 -10.74 3.82
CA ASN A 45 -16.78 -10.69 2.51
C ASN A 45 -16.02 -11.43 1.42
N GLY A 46 -15.05 -12.26 1.78
CA GLY A 46 -14.38 -13.16 0.87
C GLY A 46 -13.22 -12.56 0.06
N PHE A 47 -12.81 -11.33 0.36
CA PHE A 47 -11.65 -10.73 -0.30
C PHE A 47 -10.36 -11.38 0.20
N LYS A 48 -9.45 -11.66 -0.73
CA LYS A 48 -8.18 -12.30 -0.43
C LYS A 48 -7.01 -11.33 -0.39
N TRP A 49 -7.20 -10.13 -0.92
CA TRP A 49 -6.22 -9.06 -0.97
C TRP A 49 -6.84 -7.76 -0.48
N VAL A 50 -6.01 -6.90 0.10
CA VAL A 50 -6.35 -5.51 0.38
C VAL A 50 -5.18 -4.64 -0.05
N HIS A 51 -5.47 -3.54 -0.73
CA HIS A 51 -4.48 -2.53 -1.08
C HIS A 51 -4.52 -1.43 -0.02
N ILE A 52 -3.40 -1.17 0.63
CA ILE A 52 -3.27 -0.13 1.66
C ILE A 52 -2.35 0.96 1.13
N VAL A 53 -2.78 2.22 1.26
CA VAL A 53 -1.94 3.37 0.97
C VAL A 53 -1.67 4.13 2.26
N ASP A 54 -0.39 4.30 2.58
CA ASP A 54 0.05 5.16 3.67
C ASP A 54 0.11 6.59 3.18
N LEU A 55 -0.98 7.36 3.38
CA LEU A 55 -1.05 8.73 2.88
C LEU A 55 -0.10 9.66 3.61
N ASN A 56 0.14 9.47 4.91
CA ASN A 56 1.11 10.29 5.64
C ASN A 56 2.50 10.17 5.00
N ALA A 57 2.93 8.93 4.72
CA ALA A 57 4.20 8.67 4.08
C ALA A 57 4.23 9.20 2.64
N ALA A 58 3.13 9.05 1.90
CA ALA A 58 3.02 9.56 0.54
C ALA A 58 3.17 11.08 0.48
N PHE A 59 2.60 11.80 1.46
CA PHE A 59 2.72 13.25 1.55
C PHE A 59 4.02 13.72 2.22
N GLY A 60 4.87 12.80 2.69
CA GLY A 60 6.15 13.13 3.30
C GLY A 60 6.08 13.77 4.69
N LYS A 61 4.97 13.58 5.40
CA LYS A 61 4.75 14.21 6.72
C LYS A 61 5.15 13.30 7.88
N SER A 62 4.61 12.10 7.91
CA SER A 62 4.83 11.09 8.94
C SER A 62 4.55 9.74 8.31
N ASN A 63 4.12 8.75 9.08
CA ASN A 63 3.76 7.45 8.52
C ASN A 63 2.70 6.76 9.40
N ASN A 64 2.10 5.71 8.85
CA ASN A 64 1.19 4.82 9.55
C ASN A 64 1.83 3.46 9.85
N LYS A 65 3.15 3.42 9.98
CA LYS A 65 3.92 2.20 10.17
C LYS A 65 3.38 1.33 11.30
N LYS A 66 3.10 1.93 12.45
CA LYS A 66 2.59 1.21 13.63
C LYS A 66 1.26 0.51 13.35
N VAL A 67 0.34 1.21 12.67
CA VAL A 67 -0.97 0.66 12.31
C VAL A 67 -0.82 -0.47 11.29
N ILE A 68 0.01 -0.26 10.28
CA ILE A 68 0.25 -1.24 9.22
C ILE A 68 0.88 -2.52 9.80
N LEU A 69 1.86 -2.39 10.69
CA LEU A 69 2.45 -3.55 11.37
C LEU A 69 1.41 -4.33 12.18
N LYS A 70 0.51 -3.62 12.84
CA LYS A 70 -0.59 -4.25 13.58
C LYS A 70 -1.53 -5.02 12.65
N ILE A 71 -1.84 -4.46 11.49
CA ILE A 71 -2.65 -5.12 10.46
C ILE A 71 -1.95 -6.39 9.99
N LEU A 72 -0.67 -6.31 9.63
CA LEU A 72 0.11 -7.45 9.16
C LEU A 72 0.13 -8.58 10.18
N LYS A 73 0.30 -8.25 11.45
CA LYS A 73 0.30 -9.23 12.55
C LYS A 73 -1.09 -9.85 12.74
N SER A 74 -2.14 -9.05 12.71
CA SER A 74 -3.51 -9.49 12.99
C SER A 74 -4.07 -10.40 11.89
N PHE A 75 -3.66 -10.19 10.64
CA PHE A 75 -4.22 -10.90 9.48
C PHE A 75 -3.20 -11.79 8.78
N LYS A 76 -2.12 -12.14 9.45
CA LYS A 76 -1.11 -13.05 8.91
C LYS A 76 -1.77 -14.34 8.43
N ASP A 77 -1.43 -14.76 7.19
CA ASP A 77 -1.96 -15.97 6.55
C ASP A 77 -3.48 -15.97 6.31
N LYS A 78 -4.16 -14.85 6.56
CA LYS A 78 -5.60 -14.72 6.37
C LYS A 78 -5.95 -13.89 5.14
N ILE A 79 -5.24 -12.78 4.94
CA ILE A 79 -5.43 -11.88 3.81
C ILE A 79 -4.07 -11.34 3.37
N LYS A 80 -3.90 -11.14 2.07
CA LYS A 80 -2.67 -10.60 1.52
C LYS A 80 -2.75 -9.08 1.46
N ILE A 81 -1.66 -8.42 1.82
CA ILE A 81 -1.59 -6.95 1.84
C ILE A 81 -0.68 -6.47 0.73
N GLN A 82 -1.22 -5.58 -0.10
CA GLN A 82 -0.47 -4.79 -1.07
C GLN A 82 -0.32 -3.39 -0.50
N LEU A 83 0.91 -2.90 -0.39
CA LEU A 83 1.20 -1.63 0.27
C LEU A 83 1.78 -0.63 -0.72
N GLY A 84 1.26 0.60 -0.70
CA GLY A 84 1.81 1.73 -1.42
C GLY A 84 1.90 2.97 -0.53
N GLY A 85 2.59 3.99 -1.02
CA GLY A 85 2.74 5.26 -0.33
C GLY A 85 4.07 5.41 0.39
N GLY A 86 4.89 6.34 -0.09
CA GLY A 86 6.12 6.74 0.58
C GLY A 86 7.28 5.75 0.55
N ILE A 87 7.23 4.75 -0.31
CA ILE A 87 8.34 3.81 -0.48
C ILE A 87 9.40 4.48 -1.37
N ARG A 88 10.56 4.80 -0.79
CA ARG A 88 11.58 5.63 -1.43
C ARG A 88 13.00 5.06 -1.39
N SER A 89 13.17 3.81 -0.94
CA SER A 89 14.48 3.17 -0.89
C SER A 89 14.35 1.65 -0.98
N VAL A 90 15.48 1.00 -1.31
CA VAL A 90 15.57 -0.45 -1.30
C VAL A 90 15.39 -0.98 0.13
N GLU A 91 15.87 -0.24 1.12
CA GLU A 91 15.70 -0.58 2.54
C GLU A 91 14.23 -0.58 2.94
N ASP A 92 13.43 0.38 2.45
CA ASP A 92 11.98 0.40 2.67
C ASP A 92 11.31 -0.84 2.09
N ILE A 93 11.68 -1.20 0.85
CA ILE A 93 11.17 -2.39 0.17
C ILE A 93 11.45 -3.63 1.02
N ARG A 94 12.70 -3.81 1.41
CA ARG A 94 13.13 -4.94 2.22
C ARG A 94 12.40 -4.99 3.57
N TYR A 95 12.33 -3.85 4.23
CA TYR A 95 11.66 -3.74 5.53
C TYR A 95 10.21 -4.24 5.46
N TRP A 96 9.45 -3.75 4.47
CA TRP A 96 8.04 -4.11 4.38
C TRP A 96 7.81 -5.54 3.93
N ILE A 97 8.61 -6.05 3.01
CA ILE A 97 8.54 -7.45 2.60
C ILE A 97 8.86 -8.38 3.78
N ASP A 98 9.92 -8.07 4.52
CA ASP A 98 10.31 -8.85 5.70
C ASP A 98 9.28 -8.73 6.84
N SER A 99 8.52 -7.65 6.88
CA SER A 99 7.44 -7.46 7.85
C SER A 99 6.14 -8.20 7.47
N GLY A 100 6.06 -8.78 6.28
CA GLY A 100 4.92 -9.60 5.87
C GLY A 100 4.04 -9.01 4.78
N VAL A 101 4.41 -7.88 4.17
CA VAL A 101 3.70 -7.33 3.01
C VAL A 101 3.86 -8.29 1.84
N SER A 102 2.75 -8.59 1.16
CA SER A 102 2.75 -9.54 0.04
C SER A 102 3.20 -8.92 -1.28
N ARG A 103 2.94 -7.63 -1.46
CA ARG A 103 3.33 -6.88 -2.65
C ARG A 103 3.47 -5.40 -2.30
N ILE A 104 4.47 -4.75 -2.90
CA ILE A 104 4.70 -3.31 -2.76
C ILE A 104 4.42 -2.64 -4.10
N VAL A 105 3.68 -1.52 -4.05
CA VAL A 105 3.48 -0.67 -5.21
C VAL A 105 4.47 0.49 -5.15
N LEU A 106 5.31 0.59 -6.17
CA LEU A 106 6.29 1.66 -6.32
C LEU A 106 5.77 2.70 -7.33
N GLY A 107 5.92 3.96 -6.97
CA GLY A 107 5.63 5.08 -7.86
C GLY A 107 6.91 5.77 -8.33
N THR A 108 7.06 7.03 -7.95
CA THR A 108 8.16 7.92 -8.37
C THR A 108 9.54 7.31 -8.13
N PHE A 109 9.74 6.58 -7.04
CA PHE A 109 11.03 5.94 -6.74
C PHE A 109 11.50 5.02 -7.87
N ALA A 110 10.60 4.20 -8.42
CA ALA A 110 10.94 3.29 -9.50
C ALA A 110 11.31 4.03 -10.80
N PHE A 111 10.59 5.12 -11.10
CA PHE A 111 10.89 5.96 -12.25
C PHE A 111 12.27 6.61 -12.16
N ASN A 112 12.63 7.07 -10.98
CA ASN A 112 13.90 7.77 -10.76
C ASN A 112 15.08 6.82 -10.59
N ASN A 113 14.84 5.53 -10.33
CA ASN A 113 15.87 4.55 -10.01
C ASN A 113 15.65 3.21 -10.73
N PRO A 114 15.49 3.21 -12.07
CA PRO A 114 15.19 1.97 -12.81
C PRO A 114 16.28 0.91 -12.65
N ASP A 115 17.54 1.29 -12.56
CA ASP A 115 18.65 0.36 -12.42
C ASP A 115 18.63 -0.34 -11.05
N LEU A 116 18.28 0.37 -10.00
CA LEU A 116 18.13 -0.24 -8.67
C LEU A 116 17.03 -1.29 -8.66
N ILE A 117 15.93 -1.03 -9.32
CA ILE A 117 14.81 -1.97 -9.41
C ILE A 117 15.20 -3.20 -10.24
N ASN A 118 15.88 -3.00 -11.36
CA ASN A 118 16.33 -4.09 -12.23
C ASN A 118 17.36 -5.00 -11.56
N ASN A 119 18.12 -4.48 -10.60
CA ASN A 119 19.16 -5.23 -9.90
C ASN A 119 18.67 -5.91 -8.61
N LEU A 120 17.38 -5.78 -8.27
CA LEU A 120 16.84 -6.48 -7.11
C LEU A 120 16.80 -7.99 -7.38
N SER A 121 17.00 -8.78 -6.31
CA SER A 121 16.90 -10.23 -6.40
C SER A 121 15.48 -10.66 -6.84
N ASP A 122 15.37 -11.84 -7.43
CA ASP A 122 14.08 -12.38 -7.86
C ASP A 122 13.05 -12.44 -6.73
N TYR A 123 13.52 -12.70 -5.52
CA TYR A 123 12.65 -12.74 -4.34
C TYR A 123 11.90 -11.42 -4.14
N PHE A 124 12.62 -10.28 -4.23
CA PHE A 124 12.00 -8.97 -4.07
C PHE A 124 11.26 -8.52 -5.33
N SER A 125 11.82 -8.74 -6.51
CA SER A 125 11.23 -8.25 -7.77
C SER A 125 9.85 -8.82 -8.04
N LYS A 126 9.59 -10.07 -7.66
CA LYS A 126 8.28 -10.73 -7.80
C LYS A 126 7.22 -10.14 -6.88
N LYS A 127 7.62 -9.38 -5.87
CA LYS A 127 6.71 -8.76 -4.90
C LYS A 127 6.53 -7.27 -5.13
N LEU A 128 6.91 -6.78 -6.31
CA LEU A 128 6.80 -5.37 -6.68
C LEU A 128 5.78 -5.18 -7.81
N ALA A 129 5.06 -4.06 -7.73
CA ALA A 129 4.21 -3.57 -8.81
C ALA A 129 4.52 -2.09 -9.03
N LEU A 130 4.37 -1.63 -10.26
CA LEU A 130 4.57 -0.24 -10.60
C LEU A 130 3.23 0.48 -10.65
N GLY A 131 3.12 1.57 -9.92
CA GLY A 131 1.98 2.47 -9.99
C GLY A 131 2.26 3.57 -11.00
N LEU A 132 1.54 3.58 -12.11
CA LEU A 132 1.65 4.61 -13.12
C LEU A 132 0.56 5.66 -12.87
N ASP A 133 0.97 6.87 -12.53
CA ASP A 133 0.06 8.00 -12.43
C ASP A 133 0.17 8.83 -13.69
N LEU A 134 -0.83 8.75 -14.54
CA LEU A 134 -0.85 9.44 -15.83
C LEU A 134 -0.87 10.96 -15.68
N SER A 135 -1.33 11.47 -14.55
CA SER A 135 -1.31 12.91 -14.28
C SER A 135 0.09 13.47 -14.08
N LEU A 136 1.06 12.61 -13.75
CA LEU A 136 2.46 12.98 -13.59
C LEU A 136 3.27 12.86 -14.89
N ILE A 137 2.69 12.28 -15.92
CA ILE A 137 3.33 12.12 -17.21
C ILE A 137 2.93 13.31 -18.07
N HIS A 138 3.82 14.29 -18.13
CA HIS A 138 3.66 15.40 -19.09
C HIS A 138 4.12 14.92 -20.45
N ILE A 139 3.18 14.69 -21.27
CA ILE A 139 3.44 14.35 -22.66
C ILE A 139 3.52 15.66 -23.46
#